data_a1e2867f6136912645d74a9214346522
#
_entry.id   a1e2867f6136912645d74a9214346522
#
_cell.length_a   1.000
_cell.length_b   1.000
_cell.length_c   1.000
_cell.angle_alpha   90.00
_cell.angle_beta   90.00
_cell.angle_gamma   90.00
#
_symmetry.space_group_name_H-M   'P 1'
#
loop_
_entity.id
_entity.type
_entity.pdbx_description
1 polymer ?
#
loop_
_entity_poly.entity_id
_entity_poly.type
_entity_poly.pdbx_seq_one_letter_code
_entity_poly.pdbx_strand_id
1 'polypeptide(L)'
;RRYMESLSSYARQFLDRVGKPDVDKIEGLTPAIAIDQKTTSKNPRSTVGTITEIYDYLRLLYARIGIQHCHKCGKPISKMSASDIINEIQKLPQGAKVVIYAPLVREKKGTWADLIENLRSKGYVRAQIDGVQVRLDEEIELAKTKKHTIKLIVDRIVIDADNAQRLAQDVEKALNESYGEVEIEIANAEELGLKESFIHYSEHSACFDCKISFTPLEPLSFSFNSPKGACERCDGLGIRYSLDLSKIIDEEKSIEGGAIKLLYGYNMSYYYKFLLAFCEQNGIDVKRPYCELSEDEKRLVLYGNVKEVEFFWKKNKLLRKFEGALKITHGLLKDYKDFDEYMSEKVCDDCGGHRLKPQSLAVKVAGRGIGEILDMSIENCTAFFSDESNFSYLSEYDRTIAKPIFKEINERLFFLYDVGLGYLSLGRDARTISGGEAQRIRIASQIGSGLSGVMYVLDEPSIGLHERDTLKLIKTLRNLQAKGNSVIVVEHDKKTIEEADYVVDIGPGAGKFGGQIVFAGDVKSLLGSSTQTALYINGEKEIDYQKNRKSDTWLEISNVNINNISNLSARFPLRNLVGITGVSGSGKSSLVLQTILPTALEELNRARKVHAVK
;
A
#
# COMPACT_ATOMS: atom_id res chain seq x y z
N ARG A 1 26.08 -16.97 -15.49
CA ARG A 1 24.78 -17.65 -15.30
C ARG A 1 24.41 -17.71 -13.83
N ARG A 2 25.26 -18.18 -12.91
CA ARG A 2 25.00 -18.18 -11.45
C ARG A 2 24.79 -16.78 -10.89
N TYR A 3 25.53 -15.79 -11.38
CA TYR A 3 25.35 -14.38 -11.02
C TYR A 3 23.97 -13.84 -11.45
N MET A 4 23.52 -14.17 -12.66
CA MET A 4 22.20 -13.80 -13.16
C MET A 4 21.05 -14.46 -12.35
N GLU A 5 21.30 -15.64 -11.80
CA GLU A 5 20.33 -16.36 -10.97
C GLU A 5 20.22 -15.76 -9.55
N SER A 6 21.25 -15.07 -9.05
CA SER A 6 21.24 -14.35 -7.77
C SER A 6 20.57 -12.98 -7.82
N LEU A 7 20.34 -12.44 -9.02
CA LEU A 7 19.62 -11.17 -9.19
C LEU A 7 18.12 -11.36 -9.04
N SER A 8 17.45 -10.35 -8.47
CA SER A 8 15.98 -10.31 -8.39
C SER A 8 15.35 -10.42 -9.79
N SER A 9 14.13 -10.94 -9.89
CA SER A 9 13.39 -11.02 -11.16
C SER A 9 13.25 -9.65 -11.85
N TYR A 10 13.24 -8.59 -11.06
CA TYR A 10 13.21 -7.21 -11.51
C TYR A 10 14.55 -6.77 -12.16
N ALA A 11 15.68 -7.07 -11.55
CA ALA A 11 17.00 -6.74 -12.10
C ALA A 11 17.28 -7.50 -13.41
N ARG A 12 16.76 -8.72 -13.58
CA ARG A 12 16.90 -9.52 -14.82
C ARG A 12 16.20 -8.90 -16.03
N GLN A 13 15.10 -8.15 -15.85
CA GLN A 13 14.38 -7.52 -16.97
C GLN A 13 15.14 -6.38 -17.66
N PHE A 14 16.19 -5.84 -17.03
CA PHE A 14 16.97 -4.71 -17.57
C PHE A 14 18.22 -5.14 -18.35
N LEU A 15 18.61 -6.41 -18.30
CA LEU A 15 19.87 -6.89 -18.89
C LEU A 15 19.80 -7.14 -20.40
N ASP A 16 18.62 -7.25 -20.98
CA ASP A 16 18.45 -7.61 -22.41
C ASP A 16 18.47 -6.41 -23.39
N ARG A 17 18.70 -5.18 -22.94
CA ARG A 17 18.55 -3.96 -23.75
C ARG A 17 19.81 -3.15 -24.02
N VAL A 18 20.96 -3.61 -23.59
CA VAL A 18 22.22 -2.88 -23.85
C VAL A 18 22.77 -3.32 -25.19
N GLY A 19 22.77 -2.43 -26.19
CA GLY A 19 23.46 -2.63 -27.48
C GLY A 19 24.96 -2.85 -27.24
N LYS A 20 25.58 -3.63 -28.12
CA LYS A 20 27.04 -3.82 -28.04
C LYS A 20 27.74 -2.48 -28.26
N PRO A 21 28.60 -2.04 -27.32
CA PRO A 21 29.41 -0.84 -27.53
C PRO A 21 30.41 -1.06 -28.69
N ASP A 22 30.69 0.01 -29.41
CA ASP A 22 31.74 0.02 -30.45
C ASP A 22 33.11 0.20 -29.79
N VAL A 23 33.72 -0.92 -29.48
CA VAL A 23 35.06 -0.95 -28.83
C VAL A 23 35.89 -2.08 -29.40
N ASP A 24 37.16 -1.84 -29.61
CA ASP A 24 38.12 -2.84 -30.15
C ASP A 24 38.41 -3.93 -29.12
N LYS A 25 38.61 -3.55 -27.83
CA LYS A 25 39.01 -4.47 -26.78
C LYS A 25 38.62 -3.98 -25.38
N ILE A 26 38.12 -4.90 -24.54
CA ILE A 26 37.92 -4.70 -23.12
C ILE A 26 38.58 -5.86 -22.37
N GLU A 27 39.51 -5.56 -21.46
CA GLU A 27 40.20 -6.53 -20.60
C GLU A 27 39.98 -6.23 -19.13
N GLY A 28 40.03 -7.26 -18.27
CA GLY A 28 39.89 -7.10 -16.82
C GLY A 28 38.45 -6.85 -16.36
N LEU A 29 37.45 -7.08 -17.23
CA LEU A 29 36.06 -6.84 -16.90
C LEU A 29 35.55 -7.88 -15.89
N THR A 30 35.18 -7.42 -14.71
CA THR A 30 34.41 -8.21 -13.73
C THR A 30 32.90 -8.10 -14.01
N PRO A 31 32.05 -8.97 -13.42
CA PRO A 31 30.60 -8.77 -13.50
C PRO A 31 30.22 -7.34 -13.10
N ALA A 32 29.54 -6.61 -13.98
CA ALA A 32 29.23 -5.20 -13.78
C ALA A 32 27.74 -4.97 -13.56
N ILE A 33 27.40 -4.07 -12.62
CA ILE A 33 26.05 -3.60 -12.34
C ILE A 33 26.04 -2.08 -12.56
N ALA A 34 25.27 -1.64 -13.55
CA ALA A 34 25.05 -0.23 -13.78
C ALA A 34 23.81 0.25 -13.01
N ILE A 35 23.95 1.38 -12.32
CA ILE A 35 22.86 2.04 -11.58
C ILE A 35 22.72 3.46 -12.16
N ASP A 36 21.83 3.58 -13.14
CA ASP A 36 21.55 4.84 -13.82
C ASP A 36 20.35 5.58 -13.20
N GLN A 37 20.16 6.84 -13.62
CA GLN A 37 19.06 7.69 -13.16
C GLN A 37 17.70 7.32 -13.75
N LYS A 38 17.62 6.43 -14.75
CA LYS A 38 16.40 6.24 -15.54
C LYS A 38 15.29 5.56 -14.74
N THR A 39 14.17 6.24 -14.76
CA THR A 39 12.77 5.86 -14.55
C THR A 39 12.40 5.25 -13.19
N THR A 40 11.67 6.05 -12.43
CA THR A 40 10.75 5.56 -11.39
C THR A 40 9.82 4.49 -11.97
N SER A 41 9.56 3.44 -11.21
CA SER A 41 8.58 2.41 -11.61
C SER A 41 7.21 3.05 -11.80
N LYS A 42 6.60 2.88 -12.98
CA LYS A 42 5.21 3.31 -13.23
C LYS A 42 4.17 2.32 -12.68
N ASN A 43 4.61 1.21 -12.09
CA ASN A 43 3.70 0.20 -11.55
C ASN A 43 3.07 0.69 -10.24
N PRO A 44 1.74 0.87 -10.16
CA PRO A 44 1.05 1.37 -8.98
C PRO A 44 1.12 0.40 -7.77
N ARG A 45 1.56 -0.83 -7.99
CA ARG A 45 1.75 -1.83 -6.95
C ARG A 45 3.16 -1.85 -6.34
N SER A 46 4.09 -1.07 -6.89
CA SER A 46 5.45 -0.99 -6.36
C SER A 46 5.52 0.02 -5.21
N THR A 47 6.15 -0.37 -4.11
CA THR A 47 6.44 0.49 -2.94
C THR A 47 7.93 0.43 -2.62
N VAL A 48 8.40 1.34 -1.76
CA VAL A 48 9.79 1.28 -1.24
C VAL A 48 10.07 -0.11 -0.66
N GLY A 49 9.17 -0.62 0.18
CA GLY A 49 9.33 -1.95 0.80
C GLY A 49 9.42 -3.11 -0.19
N THR A 50 8.68 -3.05 -1.31
CA THR A 50 8.75 -4.12 -2.34
C THR A 50 9.99 -4.03 -3.20
N ILE A 51 10.46 -2.83 -3.54
CA ILE A 51 11.68 -2.64 -4.33
C ILE A 51 12.92 -3.08 -3.55
N THR A 52 12.91 -2.87 -2.23
CA THR A 52 14.01 -3.24 -1.32
C THR A 52 13.93 -4.66 -0.78
N GLU A 53 12.91 -5.41 -1.17
CA GLU A 53 12.60 -6.77 -0.69
C GLU A 53 12.28 -6.85 0.82
N ILE A 54 12.31 -5.74 1.56
CA ILE A 54 11.97 -5.70 3.00
C ILE A 54 10.54 -6.21 3.22
N TYR A 55 9.62 -5.88 2.30
CA TYR A 55 8.24 -6.32 2.39
C TYR A 55 8.10 -7.84 2.35
N ASP A 56 8.95 -8.55 1.60
CA ASP A 56 8.90 -10.02 1.54
C ASP A 56 9.33 -10.66 2.87
N TYR A 57 10.33 -10.06 3.53
CA TYR A 57 10.72 -10.47 4.88
C TYR A 57 9.65 -10.12 5.93
N LEU A 58 9.00 -8.96 5.82
CA LEU A 58 7.86 -8.60 6.68
C LEU A 58 6.71 -9.60 6.53
N ARG A 59 6.35 -9.97 5.31
CA ARG A 59 5.32 -10.99 5.05
C ARG A 59 5.65 -12.31 5.70
N LEU A 60 6.91 -12.73 5.62
CA LEU A 60 7.39 -13.96 6.26
C LEU A 60 7.34 -13.84 7.78
N LEU A 61 7.79 -12.73 8.34
CA LEU A 61 7.77 -12.46 9.77
C LEU A 61 6.34 -12.52 10.33
N TYR A 62 5.41 -11.77 9.74
CA TYR A 62 4.02 -11.73 10.18
C TYR A 62 3.31 -13.08 10.04
N ALA A 63 3.65 -13.87 9.02
CA ALA A 63 3.10 -15.20 8.85
C ALA A 63 3.63 -16.21 9.88
N ARG A 64 4.85 -16.03 10.41
CA ARG A 64 5.52 -16.98 11.30
C ARG A 64 5.31 -16.70 12.77
N ILE A 65 5.43 -15.44 13.17
CA ILE A 65 5.38 -15.01 14.59
C ILE A 65 4.27 -14.00 14.88
N GLY A 66 3.47 -13.64 13.88
CA GLY A 66 2.37 -12.69 14.04
C GLY A 66 1.24 -13.24 14.89
N ILE A 67 0.79 -12.46 15.86
CA ILE A 67 -0.37 -12.76 16.69
C ILE A 67 -1.62 -12.25 15.97
N GLN A 68 -2.50 -13.16 15.62
CA GLN A 68 -3.74 -12.84 14.92
C GLN A 68 -4.75 -12.17 15.87
N HIS A 69 -5.38 -11.10 15.42
CA HIS A 69 -6.44 -10.41 16.16
C HIS A 69 -7.71 -10.37 15.32
N CYS A 70 -8.84 -10.32 15.98
CA CYS A 70 -10.12 -10.13 15.31
C CYS A 70 -10.19 -8.72 14.71
N HIS A 71 -10.40 -8.62 13.41
CA HIS A 71 -10.50 -7.33 12.71
C HIS A 71 -11.76 -6.53 13.08
N LYS A 72 -12.75 -7.14 13.76
CA LYS A 72 -13.97 -6.44 14.21
C LYS A 72 -13.88 -5.94 15.66
N CYS A 73 -13.43 -6.79 16.59
CA CYS A 73 -13.39 -6.45 18.03
C CYS A 73 -11.98 -6.22 18.58
N GLY A 74 -10.92 -6.49 17.79
CA GLY A 74 -9.54 -6.27 18.19
C GLY A 74 -8.97 -7.29 19.20
N LYS A 75 -9.76 -8.27 19.68
CA LYS A 75 -9.27 -9.27 20.62
C LYS A 75 -8.26 -10.21 19.96
N PRO A 76 -7.20 -10.65 20.68
CA PRO A 76 -6.28 -11.63 20.16
C PRO A 76 -7.00 -12.97 19.94
N ILE A 77 -6.59 -13.67 18.89
CA ILE A 77 -7.13 -14.97 18.52
C ILE A 77 -6.11 -16.03 18.91
N SER A 78 -6.50 -16.93 19.81
CA SER A 78 -5.71 -18.08 20.20
C SER A 78 -6.21 -19.34 19.46
N LYS A 79 -5.29 -20.21 19.10
CA LYS A 79 -5.61 -21.60 18.78
C LYS A 79 -5.84 -22.30 20.10
N MET A 80 -6.94 -23.00 20.22
CA MET A 80 -7.16 -23.91 21.35
C MET A 80 -6.73 -25.31 20.90
N SER A 81 -5.92 -25.99 21.72
CA SER A 81 -5.68 -27.41 21.51
C SER A 81 -6.94 -28.21 21.88
N ALA A 82 -7.09 -29.44 21.40
CA ALA A 82 -8.16 -30.36 21.83
C ALA A 82 -8.23 -30.42 23.36
N SER A 83 -7.08 -30.52 24.03
CA SER A 83 -6.99 -30.54 25.49
C SER A 83 -7.50 -29.24 26.14
N ASP A 84 -7.22 -28.06 25.57
CA ASP A 84 -7.72 -26.79 26.09
C ASP A 84 -9.24 -26.71 25.93
N ILE A 85 -9.77 -27.15 24.77
CA ILE A 85 -11.21 -27.21 24.51
C ILE A 85 -11.91 -28.10 25.53
N ILE A 86 -11.36 -29.31 25.75
CA ILE A 86 -11.91 -30.25 26.74
C ILE A 86 -11.90 -29.61 28.13
N ASN A 87 -10.79 -28.99 28.54
CA ASN A 87 -10.68 -28.34 29.84
C ASN A 87 -11.70 -27.19 29.98
N GLU A 88 -11.95 -26.39 28.93
CA GLU A 88 -12.97 -25.34 28.96
C GLU A 88 -14.39 -25.90 29.09
N ILE A 89 -14.71 -26.99 28.38
CA ILE A 89 -16.02 -27.64 28.49
C ILE A 89 -16.21 -28.23 29.90
N GLN A 90 -15.16 -28.81 30.52
CA GLN A 90 -15.20 -29.34 31.88
C GLN A 90 -15.41 -28.26 32.97
N LYS A 91 -15.16 -26.97 32.68
CA LYS A 91 -15.45 -25.87 33.60
C LYS A 91 -16.94 -25.51 33.67
N LEU A 92 -17.76 -26.06 32.78
CA LEU A 92 -19.21 -25.88 32.85
C LEU A 92 -19.74 -26.42 34.20
N PRO A 93 -20.85 -25.85 34.74
CA PRO A 93 -21.41 -26.31 36.00
C PRO A 93 -21.73 -27.82 35.99
N GLN A 94 -21.52 -28.48 37.11
CA GLN A 94 -21.95 -29.87 37.29
C GLN A 94 -23.45 -30.01 37.04
N GLY A 95 -23.83 -31.05 36.30
CA GLY A 95 -25.21 -31.26 35.88
C GLY A 95 -25.60 -30.58 34.58
N ALA A 96 -24.69 -29.85 33.93
CA ALA A 96 -24.94 -29.30 32.61
C ALA A 96 -25.16 -30.42 31.58
N LYS A 97 -26.30 -30.38 30.89
CA LYS A 97 -26.66 -31.34 29.83
C LYS A 97 -26.18 -30.78 28.52
N VAL A 98 -25.10 -31.33 27.96
CA VAL A 98 -24.48 -30.86 26.73
C VAL A 98 -24.72 -31.78 25.55
N VAL A 99 -24.95 -31.21 24.37
CA VAL A 99 -24.97 -31.90 23.09
C VAL A 99 -23.72 -31.48 22.32
N ILE A 100 -22.94 -32.44 21.88
CA ILE A 100 -21.68 -32.24 21.15
C ILE A 100 -21.96 -32.38 19.66
N TYR A 101 -21.72 -31.29 18.92
CA TYR A 101 -21.89 -31.23 17.48
C TYR A 101 -20.54 -31.12 16.76
N ALA A 102 -20.40 -31.82 15.64
CA ALA A 102 -19.38 -31.57 14.64
C ALA A 102 -20.01 -30.81 13.44
N PRO A 103 -19.70 -29.54 13.21
CA PRO A 103 -20.24 -28.79 12.08
C PRO A 103 -19.55 -29.21 10.78
N LEU A 104 -20.30 -29.82 9.86
CA LEU A 104 -19.77 -30.36 8.60
C LEU A 104 -20.02 -29.43 7.40
N VAL A 105 -21.19 -28.81 7.36
CA VAL A 105 -21.59 -27.91 6.27
C VAL A 105 -22.22 -26.65 6.86
N ARG A 106 -21.79 -25.47 6.39
CA ARG A 106 -22.36 -24.17 6.78
C ARG A 106 -22.81 -23.40 5.55
N GLU A 107 -24.10 -23.17 5.42
CA GLU A 107 -24.74 -22.36 4.37
C GLU A 107 -24.26 -22.66 2.93
N LYS A 108 -24.03 -23.92 2.59
CA LYS A 108 -23.59 -24.32 1.25
C LYS A 108 -24.70 -25.03 0.49
N LYS A 109 -24.79 -24.77 -0.82
CA LYS A 109 -25.73 -25.45 -1.73
C LYS A 109 -25.21 -26.87 -2.04
N GLY A 110 -26.13 -27.83 -2.14
CA GLY A 110 -25.80 -29.22 -2.49
C GLY A 110 -26.84 -30.19 -1.95
N THR A 111 -26.85 -31.42 -2.48
CA THR A 111 -27.71 -32.51 -1.99
C THR A 111 -27.08 -33.24 -0.81
N TRP A 112 -25.77 -33.19 -0.66
CA TRP A 112 -24.95 -33.76 0.41
C TRP A 112 -25.20 -35.27 0.66
N ALA A 113 -25.75 -35.99 -0.35
CA ALA A 113 -26.06 -37.42 -0.25
C ALA A 113 -24.85 -38.25 0.13
N ASP A 114 -23.68 -38.04 -0.53
CA ASP A 114 -22.45 -38.76 -0.26
C ASP A 114 -21.94 -38.54 1.17
N LEU A 115 -22.10 -37.29 1.69
CA LEU A 115 -21.73 -36.99 3.08
C LEU A 115 -22.62 -37.73 4.07
N ILE A 116 -23.94 -37.72 3.85
CA ILE A 116 -24.91 -38.44 4.70
C ILE A 116 -24.63 -39.93 4.70
N GLU A 117 -24.36 -40.51 3.53
CA GLU A 117 -24.04 -41.96 3.40
C GLU A 117 -22.72 -42.30 4.09
N ASN A 118 -21.71 -41.44 3.99
CA ASN A 118 -20.43 -41.62 4.73
C ASN A 118 -20.67 -41.63 6.25
N LEU A 119 -21.50 -40.70 6.75
CA LEU A 119 -21.83 -40.68 8.19
C LEU A 119 -22.59 -41.92 8.64
N ARG A 120 -23.50 -42.45 7.81
CA ARG A 120 -24.17 -43.72 8.06
C ARG A 120 -23.18 -44.88 8.13
N SER A 121 -22.27 -44.98 7.18
CA SER A 121 -21.25 -46.06 7.13
C SER A 121 -20.33 -46.04 8.34
N LYS A 122 -20.06 -44.86 8.92
CA LYS A 122 -19.30 -44.71 10.17
C LYS A 122 -20.09 -45.02 11.43
N GLY A 123 -21.40 -45.34 11.32
CA GLY A 123 -22.26 -45.72 12.44
C GLY A 123 -22.89 -44.55 13.21
N TYR A 124 -22.85 -43.33 12.68
CA TYR A 124 -23.55 -42.22 13.29
C TYR A 124 -25.06 -42.30 13.07
N VAL A 125 -25.83 -41.92 14.10
CA VAL A 125 -27.28 -42.12 14.12
C VAL A 125 -28.06 -40.84 13.87
N ARG A 126 -27.54 -39.66 14.25
CA ARG A 126 -28.28 -38.41 14.26
C ARG A 126 -27.45 -37.24 13.73
N ALA A 127 -28.13 -36.34 13.02
CA ALA A 127 -27.58 -35.06 12.63
C ALA A 127 -28.60 -33.96 12.86
N GLN A 128 -28.15 -32.71 12.87
CA GLN A 128 -29.00 -31.52 12.79
C GLN A 128 -28.84 -30.93 11.38
N ILE A 129 -29.93 -30.82 10.63
CA ILE A 129 -29.96 -30.22 9.30
C ILE A 129 -30.90 -29.03 9.33
N ASP A 130 -30.38 -27.85 8.98
CA ASP A 130 -31.12 -26.58 8.97
C ASP A 130 -31.87 -26.30 10.30
N GLY A 131 -31.26 -26.68 11.42
CA GLY A 131 -31.82 -26.50 12.77
C GLY A 131 -32.72 -27.64 13.24
N VAL A 132 -33.12 -28.57 12.36
CA VAL A 132 -33.99 -29.72 12.70
C VAL A 132 -33.13 -30.97 12.94
N GLN A 133 -33.38 -31.66 14.05
CA GLN A 133 -32.72 -32.96 14.31
C GLN A 133 -33.37 -34.04 13.47
N VAL A 134 -32.54 -34.81 12.73
CA VAL A 134 -32.98 -35.89 11.87
C VAL A 134 -32.21 -37.16 12.21
N ARG A 135 -32.82 -38.31 11.96
CA ARG A 135 -32.12 -39.62 12.03
C ARG A 135 -31.45 -39.90 10.69
N LEU A 136 -30.20 -40.30 10.75
CA LEU A 136 -29.43 -40.62 9.54
C LEU A 136 -29.85 -41.90 8.84
N ASP A 137 -30.59 -42.82 9.52
CA ASP A 137 -31.17 -44.06 8.95
C ASP A 137 -32.45 -43.79 8.13
N GLU A 138 -33.05 -42.62 8.24
CA GLU A 138 -34.22 -42.19 7.44
C GLU A 138 -33.76 -41.64 6.08
N GLU A 139 -34.69 -41.63 5.11
CA GLU A 139 -34.43 -41.02 3.82
C GLU A 139 -34.42 -39.48 3.94
N ILE A 140 -33.26 -38.89 3.56
CA ILE A 140 -33.02 -37.45 3.67
C ILE A 140 -32.82 -36.87 2.27
N GLU A 141 -33.79 -36.09 1.78
CA GLU A 141 -33.68 -35.38 0.52
C GLU A 141 -33.42 -33.87 0.74
N LEU A 142 -32.30 -33.38 0.23
CA LEU A 142 -31.92 -31.98 0.33
C LEU A 142 -31.94 -31.32 -1.04
N ALA A 143 -32.54 -30.14 -1.11
CA ALA A 143 -32.70 -29.39 -2.35
C ALA A 143 -31.34 -28.82 -2.82
N LYS A 144 -30.87 -29.22 -3.99
CA LYS A 144 -29.58 -28.80 -4.59
C LYS A 144 -29.39 -27.28 -4.68
N THR A 145 -30.46 -26.52 -4.81
CA THR A 145 -30.46 -25.06 -5.00
C THR A 145 -30.51 -24.27 -3.70
N LYS A 146 -30.91 -24.87 -2.61
CA LYS A 146 -30.97 -24.24 -1.27
C LYS A 146 -29.63 -24.37 -0.56
N LYS A 147 -29.34 -23.41 0.32
CA LYS A 147 -28.21 -23.48 1.24
C LYS A 147 -28.60 -24.32 2.44
N HIS A 148 -27.75 -25.26 2.81
CA HIS A 148 -27.96 -26.15 3.95
C HIS A 148 -26.85 -25.99 4.98
N THR A 149 -27.21 -26.18 6.25
CA THR A 149 -26.28 -26.29 7.38
C THR A 149 -26.46 -27.66 8.01
N ILE A 150 -25.38 -28.45 8.02
CA ILE A 150 -25.39 -29.83 8.53
C ILE A 150 -24.39 -29.93 9.67
N LYS A 151 -24.88 -30.37 10.84
CA LYS A 151 -24.07 -30.64 12.03
C LYS A 151 -24.30 -32.09 12.45
N LEU A 152 -23.23 -32.86 12.61
CA LEU A 152 -23.30 -34.19 13.16
C LEU A 152 -23.47 -34.11 14.67
N ILE A 153 -24.43 -34.85 15.24
CA ILE A 153 -24.55 -35.02 16.68
C ILE A 153 -23.66 -36.20 17.08
N VAL A 154 -22.54 -35.87 17.76
CA VAL A 154 -21.58 -36.89 18.19
C VAL A 154 -22.06 -37.61 19.44
N ASP A 155 -22.46 -36.86 20.47
CA ASP A 155 -23.00 -37.42 21.70
C ASP A 155 -23.81 -36.37 22.51
N ARG A 156 -24.48 -36.89 23.59
CA ARG A 156 -25.19 -36.13 24.60
C ARG A 156 -24.70 -36.58 25.97
N ILE A 157 -24.10 -35.68 26.71
CA ILE A 157 -23.42 -35.96 27.97
C ILE A 157 -23.87 -35.01 29.05
N VAL A 158 -23.90 -35.49 30.28
CA VAL A 158 -24.00 -34.63 31.48
C VAL A 158 -22.60 -34.37 31.99
N ILE A 159 -22.29 -33.12 32.27
CA ILE A 159 -20.99 -32.73 32.82
C ILE A 159 -20.92 -33.16 34.28
N ASP A 160 -20.12 -34.19 34.53
CA ASP A 160 -19.77 -34.71 35.85
C ASP A 160 -18.37 -35.39 35.80
N ALA A 161 -17.86 -35.77 36.97
CA ALA A 161 -16.54 -36.40 37.08
C ALA A 161 -16.48 -37.79 36.41
N ASP A 162 -17.56 -38.52 36.38
CA ASP A 162 -17.59 -39.89 35.86
C ASP A 162 -17.58 -39.91 34.32
N ASN A 163 -18.10 -38.85 33.70
CA ASN A 163 -18.16 -38.70 32.25
C ASN A 163 -16.94 -37.97 31.63
N ALA A 164 -15.97 -37.54 32.40
CA ALA A 164 -14.84 -36.74 31.90
C ALA A 164 -14.04 -37.42 30.77
N GLN A 165 -13.79 -38.71 30.86
CA GLN A 165 -13.08 -39.47 29.83
C GLN A 165 -13.92 -39.63 28.54
N ARG A 166 -15.23 -39.86 28.69
CA ARG A 166 -16.16 -39.95 27.56
C ARG A 166 -16.29 -38.64 26.84
N LEU A 167 -16.40 -37.52 27.59
CA LEU A 167 -16.42 -36.17 27.05
C LEU A 167 -15.17 -35.91 26.19
N ALA A 168 -13.98 -36.26 26.69
CA ALA A 168 -12.74 -36.06 25.96
C ALA A 168 -12.74 -36.81 24.61
N GLN A 169 -13.13 -38.09 24.63
CA GLN A 169 -13.20 -38.93 23.42
C GLN A 169 -14.20 -38.38 22.39
N ASP A 170 -15.35 -37.86 22.84
CA ASP A 170 -16.39 -37.39 21.94
C ASP A 170 -16.08 -36.00 21.39
N VAL A 171 -15.40 -35.15 22.15
CA VAL A 171 -14.85 -33.88 21.65
C VAL A 171 -13.77 -34.15 20.60
N GLU A 172 -12.83 -35.10 20.84
CA GLU A 172 -11.82 -35.46 19.86
C GLU A 172 -12.44 -36.02 18.57
N LYS A 173 -13.49 -36.87 18.68
CA LYS A 173 -14.24 -37.35 17.52
C LYS A 173 -14.90 -36.21 16.76
N ALA A 174 -15.52 -35.27 17.48
CA ALA A 174 -16.16 -34.10 16.86
C ALA A 174 -15.14 -33.26 16.09
N LEU A 175 -13.99 -32.96 16.68
CA LEU A 175 -12.89 -32.23 16.06
C LEU A 175 -12.35 -32.93 14.81
N ASN A 176 -12.18 -34.25 14.85
CA ASN A 176 -11.72 -35.06 13.73
C ASN A 176 -12.71 -35.06 12.55
N GLU A 177 -14.01 -35.21 12.81
CA GLU A 177 -15.03 -35.24 11.75
C GLU A 177 -15.26 -33.87 11.12
N SER A 178 -15.11 -32.78 11.89
CA SER A 178 -15.34 -31.41 11.46
C SER A 178 -14.08 -30.66 11.04
N TYR A 179 -12.94 -31.34 10.94
CA TYR A 179 -11.64 -30.70 10.65
C TYR A 179 -11.25 -29.61 11.68
N GLY A 180 -11.45 -29.91 12.98
CA GLY A 180 -10.98 -29.08 14.08
C GLY A 180 -12.03 -28.08 14.63
N GLU A 181 -13.30 -28.29 14.40
CA GLU A 181 -14.37 -27.46 14.98
C GLU A 181 -15.32 -28.31 15.83
N VAL A 182 -15.77 -27.79 16.96
CA VAL A 182 -16.81 -28.42 17.81
C VAL A 182 -17.77 -27.38 18.33
N GLU A 183 -19.05 -27.69 18.32
CA GLU A 183 -20.11 -26.87 18.88
C GLU A 183 -20.78 -27.60 20.05
N ILE A 184 -20.98 -26.89 21.16
CA ILE A 184 -21.59 -27.41 22.37
C ILE A 184 -22.90 -26.66 22.61
N GLU A 185 -24.01 -27.38 22.64
CA GLU A 185 -25.31 -26.86 23.06
C GLU A 185 -25.57 -27.30 24.50
N ILE A 186 -25.90 -26.34 25.37
CA ILE A 186 -26.24 -26.59 26.78
C ILE A 186 -27.76 -26.59 26.90
N ALA A 187 -28.35 -27.78 26.91
CA ALA A 187 -29.80 -27.97 26.86
C ALA A 187 -30.55 -27.38 28.08
N ASN A 188 -29.90 -27.29 29.22
CA ASN A 188 -30.46 -26.75 30.46
C ASN A 188 -29.77 -25.44 30.92
N ALA A 189 -29.31 -24.63 29.97
CA ALA A 189 -28.60 -23.38 30.27
C ALA A 189 -29.39 -22.41 31.14
N GLU A 190 -30.71 -22.27 30.88
CA GLU A 190 -31.62 -21.42 31.67
C GLU A 190 -31.72 -21.89 33.13
N GLU A 191 -31.85 -23.21 33.36
CA GLU A 191 -31.91 -23.80 34.69
C GLU A 191 -30.63 -23.54 35.51
N LEU A 192 -29.48 -23.46 34.82
CA LEU A 192 -28.16 -23.20 35.39
C LEU A 192 -27.80 -21.71 35.47
N GLY A 193 -28.68 -20.82 35.02
CA GLY A 193 -28.43 -19.37 35.00
C GLY A 193 -27.31 -18.92 34.05
N LEU A 194 -27.00 -19.72 33.03
CA LEU A 194 -25.98 -19.42 32.03
C LEU A 194 -26.54 -18.46 30.96
N LYS A 195 -25.75 -17.46 30.60
CA LYS A 195 -26.13 -16.48 29.56
C LYS A 195 -26.09 -17.06 28.16
N GLU A 196 -25.27 -18.08 27.92
CA GLU A 196 -25.06 -18.68 26.61
C GLU A 196 -25.49 -20.15 26.65
N SER A 197 -26.40 -20.51 25.76
CA SER A 197 -26.85 -21.88 25.55
C SER A 197 -26.07 -22.63 24.48
N PHE A 198 -25.18 -21.92 23.77
CA PHE A 198 -24.46 -22.44 22.62
C PHE A 198 -23.02 -21.90 22.60
N ILE A 199 -22.03 -22.80 22.60
CA ILE A 199 -20.61 -22.45 22.59
C ILE A 199 -19.94 -23.13 21.41
N HIS A 200 -19.13 -22.37 20.67
CA HIS A 200 -18.34 -22.87 19.55
C HIS A 200 -16.86 -22.85 19.90
N TYR A 201 -16.18 -23.96 19.72
CA TYR A 201 -14.73 -24.09 19.88
C TYR A 201 -14.11 -24.52 18.56
N SER A 202 -12.86 -24.14 18.32
CA SER A 202 -12.11 -24.51 17.13
C SER A 202 -10.63 -24.67 17.45
N GLU A 203 -10.02 -25.71 16.93
CA GLU A 203 -8.56 -25.84 16.86
C GLU A 203 -7.96 -24.86 15.85
N HIS A 204 -8.79 -24.30 14.96
CA HIS A 204 -8.44 -23.21 14.08
C HIS A 204 -8.67 -21.87 14.76
N SER A 205 -7.96 -20.84 14.31
CA SER A 205 -8.09 -19.50 14.84
C SER A 205 -9.53 -18.98 14.64
N ALA A 206 -10.24 -18.64 15.71
CA ALA A 206 -11.60 -18.10 15.66
C ALA A 206 -11.81 -16.99 16.70
N CYS A 207 -12.64 -16.01 16.38
CA CYS A 207 -13.15 -15.04 17.33
C CYS A 207 -14.57 -15.44 17.77
N PHE A 208 -14.73 -15.82 19.01
CA PHE A 208 -16.01 -16.29 19.54
C PHE A 208 -17.04 -15.16 19.65
N ASP A 209 -16.63 -13.96 20.05
CA ASP A 209 -17.51 -12.80 20.20
C ASP A 209 -18.13 -12.38 18.84
N CYS A 210 -17.31 -12.39 17.80
CA CYS A 210 -17.73 -11.96 16.45
C CYS A 210 -18.20 -13.11 15.56
N LYS A 211 -18.06 -14.38 16.02
CA LYS A 211 -18.40 -15.60 15.27
C LYS A 211 -17.69 -15.69 13.90
N ILE A 212 -16.39 -15.35 13.87
CA ILE A 212 -15.56 -15.34 12.66
C ILE A 212 -14.45 -16.34 12.80
N SER A 213 -14.35 -17.26 11.85
CA SER A 213 -13.22 -18.18 11.71
C SER A 213 -12.13 -17.55 10.84
N PHE A 214 -10.87 -17.79 11.19
CA PHE A 214 -9.71 -17.28 10.50
C PHE A 214 -8.91 -18.43 9.87
N THR A 215 -8.44 -18.22 8.66
CA THR A 215 -7.54 -19.18 8.01
C THR A 215 -6.13 -19.08 8.61
N PRO A 216 -5.35 -20.18 8.58
CA PRO A 216 -3.95 -20.14 8.97
C PRO A 216 -3.18 -19.05 8.22
N LEU A 217 -2.27 -18.37 8.92
CA LEU A 217 -1.46 -17.33 8.33
C LEU A 217 -0.40 -17.93 7.42
N GLU A 218 -0.38 -17.46 6.18
CA GLU A 218 0.64 -17.77 5.18
C GLU A 218 1.28 -16.48 4.68
N PRO A 219 2.52 -16.49 4.16
CA PRO A 219 3.12 -15.29 3.56
C PRO A 219 2.27 -14.67 2.44
N LEU A 220 1.45 -15.47 1.74
CA LEU A 220 0.50 -15.00 0.73
C LEU A 220 -0.69 -14.23 1.33
N SER A 221 -1.02 -14.44 2.61
CA SER A 221 -2.05 -13.67 3.32
C SER A 221 -1.67 -12.20 3.49
N PHE A 222 -0.38 -11.88 3.40
CA PHE A 222 0.17 -10.53 3.46
C PHE A 222 0.63 -10.00 2.09
N SER A 223 0.24 -10.65 0.99
CA SER A 223 0.58 -10.20 -0.36
C SER A 223 -0.57 -9.42 -0.97
N PHE A 224 -0.39 -8.14 -1.22
CA PHE A 224 -1.38 -7.33 -1.95
C PHE A 224 -1.40 -7.62 -3.48
N ASN A 225 -0.51 -8.48 -3.97
CA ASN A 225 -0.51 -9.00 -5.34
C ASN A 225 -1.22 -10.37 -5.44
N SER A 226 -1.70 -10.92 -4.33
CA SER A 226 -2.41 -12.19 -4.27
C SER A 226 -3.86 -12.00 -3.82
N PRO A 227 -4.84 -12.67 -4.42
CA PRO A 227 -6.24 -12.62 -3.96
C PRO A 227 -6.43 -13.07 -2.49
N LYS A 228 -5.49 -13.85 -1.93
CA LYS A 228 -5.51 -14.25 -0.52
C LYS A 228 -5.33 -13.06 0.42
N GLY A 229 -4.45 -12.11 0.08
CA GLY A 229 -4.10 -10.99 0.94
C GLY A 229 -4.60 -9.62 0.47
N ALA A 230 -4.83 -9.44 -0.82
CA ALA A 230 -5.24 -8.17 -1.41
C ALA A 230 -6.60 -7.70 -0.88
N CYS A 231 -6.72 -6.42 -0.55
CA CYS A 231 -8.00 -5.79 -0.24
C CYS A 231 -8.95 -5.96 -1.43
N GLU A 232 -10.13 -6.54 -1.18
CA GLU A 232 -11.12 -6.85 -2.24
C GLU A 232 -11.70 -5.59 -2.90
N ARG A 233 -11.78 -4.48 -2.17
CA ARG A 233 -12.36 -3.24 -2.66
C ARG A 233 -11.46 -2.47 -3.63
N CYS A 234 -10.15 -2.49 -3.42
CA CYS A 234 -9.17 -1.79 -4.26
C CYS A 234 -8.21 -2.71 -5.00
N ASP A 235 -8.44 -4.02 -4.94
CA ASP A 235 -7.63 -5.03 -5.63
C ASP A 235 -6.12 -4.93 -5.30
N GLY A 236 -5.81 -4.56 -4.06
CA GLY A 236 -4.44 -4.39 -3.59
C GLY A 236 -3.74 -3.11 -4.04
N LEU A 237 -4.45 -2.14 -4.61
CA LEU A 237 -3.89 -0.85 -5.05
C LEU A 237 -3.73 0.15 -3.89
N GLY A 238 -4.54 0.03 -2.83
CA GLY A 238 -4.59 0.99 -1.71
C GLY A 238 -5.34 2.28 -2.03
N ILE A 239 -5.62 2.53 -3.29
CA ILE A 239 -6.35 3.69 -3.81
C ILE A 239 -7.53 3.25 -4.66
N ARG A 240 -8.48 4.14 -4.83
CA ARG A 240 -9.60 4.01 -5.76
C ARG A 240 -9.68 5.26 -6.62
N TYR A 241 -9.99 5.07 -7.87
CA TYR A 241 -10.32 6.18 -8.74
C TYR A 241 -11.78 6.55 -8.54
N SER A 242 -12.05 7.81 -8.26
CA SER A 242 -13.40 8.36 -8.16
C SER A 242 -13.47 9.63 -8.99
N LEU A 243 -14.68 9.92 -9.48
CA LEU A 243 -14.92 11.20 -10.15
C LEU A 243 -14.57 12.37 -9.24
N ASP A 244 -13.79 13.30 -9.73
CA ASP A 244 -13.41 14.52 -9.03
C ASP A 244 -14.45 15.60 -9.30
N LEU A 245 -15.25 15.92 -8.29
CA LEU A 245 -16.32 16.91 -8.41
C LEU A 245 -15.79 18.28 -8.81
N SER A 246 -14.62 18.69 -8.33
CA SER A 246 -14.02 19.98 -8.66
C SER A 246 -13.63 20.12 -10.13
N LYS A 247 -13.34 18.99 -10.78
CA LYS A 247 -13.02 18.94 -12.20
C LYS A 247 -14.26 18.89 -13.09
N ILE A 248 -15.36 18.31 -12.58
CA ILE A 248 -16.61 18.10 -13.30
C ILE A 248 -17.55 19.28 -13.13
N ILE A 249 -17.57 19.93 -11.96
CA ILE A 249 -18.48 21.00 -11.62
C ILE A 249 -17.75 22.35 -11.73
N ASP A 250 -18.43 23.32 -12.35
CA ASP A 250 -18.04 24.74 -12.34
C ASP A 250 -19.02 25.44 -11.40
N GLU A 251 -18.60 25.68 -10.16
CA GLU A 251 -19.46 26.21 -9.11
C GLU A 251 -19.94 27.63 -9.37
N GLU A 252 -19.21 28.42 -10.18
CA GLU A 252 -19.57 29.78 -10.54
C GLU A 252 -20.67 29.85 -11.61
N LYS A 253 -20.88 28.76 -12.35
CA LYS A 253 -21.92 28.67 -13.37
C LYS A 253 -23.23 28.14 -12.84
N SER A 254 -24.33 28.56 -13.48
CA SER A 254 -25.63 27.94 -13.26
C SER A 254 -25.72 26.58 -13.96
N ILE A 255 -26.69 25.73 -13.55
CA ILE A 255 -26.94 24.45 -14.23
C ILE A 255 -27.24 24.68 -15.71
N GLU A 256 -28.08 25.69 -16.02
CA GLU A 256 -28.39 26.13 -17.39
C GLU A 256 -27.16 26.67 -18.12
N GLY A 257 -26.23 27.30 -17.42
CA GLY A 257 -24.96 27.83 -17.95
C GLY A 257 -23.84 26.78 -18.05
N GLY A 258 -24.12 25.51 -17.75
CA GLY A 258 -23.16 24.42 -17.88
C GLY A 258 -22.31 24.16 -16.63
N ALA A 259 -22.87 24.34 -15.46
CA ALA A 259 -22.18 23.98 -14.20
C ALA A 259 -21.70 22.53 -14.20
N ILE A 260 -22.46 21.58 -14.77
CA ILE A 260 -22.02 20.19 -14.96
C ILE A 260 -21.34 20.07 -16.32
N LYS A 261 -20.02 20.28 -16.35
CA LYS A 261 -19.23 20.43 -17.59
C LYS A 261 -19.45 19.32 -18.62
N LEU A 262 -19.50 18.07 -18.18
CA LEU A 262 -19.62 16.89 -19.06
C LEU A 262 -21.02 16.63 -19.60
N LEU A 263 -22.04 17.22 -19.00
CA LEU A 263 -23.41 17.15 -19.49
C LEU A 263 -23.80 18.33 -20.38
N TYR A 264 -22.92 19.34 -20.48
CA TYR A 264 -23.13 20.55 -21.27
C TYR A 264 -22.43 20.45 -22.62
N GLY A 265 -23.13 20.71 -23.70
CA GLY A 265 -22.59 20.73 -25.06
C GLY A 265 -23.49 20.04 -26.09
N TYR A 266 -23.16 20.23 -27.36
CA TYR A 266 -24.01 19.78 -28.48
C TYR A 266 -24.22 18.25 -28.48
N ASN A 267 -23.18 17.49 -28.24
CA ASN A 267 -23.25 16.02 -28.23
C ASN A 267 -23.95 15.46 -27.00
N MET A 268 -24.15 16.26 -25.95
CA MET A 268 -24.77 15.87 -24.69
C MET A 268 -26.17 16.44 -24.51
N SER A 269 -26.79 17.00 -25.56
CA SER A 269 -28.09 17.69 -25.49
C SER A 269 -29.22 16.82 -24.91
N TYR A 270 -29.16 15.50 -25.06
CA TYR A 270 -30.12 14.58 -24.43
C TYR A 270 -30.04 14.60 -22.91
N TYR A 271 -28.86 14.36 -22.35
CA TYR A 271 -28.66 14.33 -20.90
C TYR A 271 -28.80 15.70 -20.25
N TYR A 272 -28.41 16.73 -20.97
CA TYR A 272 -28.59 18.10 -20.51
C TYR A 272 -30.09 18.46 -20.38
N LYS A 273 -30.91 18.18 -21.40
CA LYS A 273 -32.37 18.40 -21.31
C LYS A 273 -33.01 17.54 -20.24
N PHE A 274 -32.56 16.33 -20.05
CA PHE A 274 -33.02 15.44 -18.99
C PHE A 274 -32.71 16.01 -17.61
N LEU A 275 -31.49 16.56 -17.40
CA LEU A 275 -31.10 17.24 -16.17
C LEU A 275 -31.97 18.48 -15.90
N LEU A 276 -32.19 19.33 -16.91
CA LEU A 276 -33.03 20.52 -16.75
C LEU A 276 -34.45 20.17 -16.35
N ALA A 277 -35.07 19.21 -17.02
CA ALA A 277 -36.42 18.75 -16.68
C ALA A 277 -36.49 18.14 -15.27
N PHE A 278 -35.47 17.43 -14.84
CA PHE A 278 -35.37 16.92 -13.46
C PHE A 278 -35.32 18.08 -12.44
N CYS A 279 -34.52 19.11 -12.70
CA CYS A 279 -34.42 20.27 -11.84
C CYS A 279 -35.77 21.02 -11.74
N GLU A 280 -36.42 21.25 -12.87
CA GLU A 280 -37.72 21.90 -12.94
C GLU A 280 -38.80 21.14 -12.12
N GLN A 281 -38.88 19.81 -12.29
CA GLN A 281 -39.81 18.96 -11.57
C GLN A 281 -39.57 18.93 -10.06
N ASN A 282 -38.34 19.18 -9.60
CA ASN A 282 -37.99 19.21 -8.18
C ASN A 282 -37.88 20.65 -7.61
N GLY A 283 -38.27 21.67 -8.38
CA GLY A 283 -38.28 23.07 -7.93
C GLY A 283 -36.88 23.69 -7.77
N ILE A 284 -35.85 23.14 -8.46
CA ILE A 284 -34.47 23.64 -8.42
C ILE A 284 -34.33 24.73 -9.49
N ASP A 285 -33.94 25.94 -9.08
CA ASP A 285 -33.72 27.04 -10.00
C ASP A 285 -32.39 26.84 -10.76
N VAL A 286 -32.50 26.47 -12.03
CA VAL A 286 -31.37 26.17 -12.92
C VAL A 286 -30.56 27.39 -13.35
N LYS A 287 -31.04 28.61 -13.08
CA LYS A 287 -30.38 29.87 -13.42
C LYS A 287 -29.48 30.39 -12.32
N ARG A 288 -29.68 29.94 -11.07
CA ARG A 288 -28.76 30.27 -9.97
C ARG A 288 -27.39 29.64 -10.15
N PRO A 289 -26.29 30.31 -9.76
CA PRO A 289 -24.97 29.70 -9.65
C PRO A 289 -25.02 28.42 -8.81
N TYR A 290 -24.24 27.41 -9.20
CA TYR A 290 -24.24 26.10 -8.51
C TYR A 290 -23.81 26.24 -7.04
N CYS A 291 -22.90 27.15 -6.73
CA CYS A 291 -22.46 27.44 -5.35
C CYS A 291 -23.61 27.95 -4.45
N GLU A 292 -24.64 28.60 -5.01
CA GLU A 292 -25.79 29.13 -4.26
C GLU A 292 -26.90 28.11 -4.02
N LEU A 293 -26.83 26.93 -4.63
CA LEU A 293 -27.76 25.84 -4.38
C LEU A 293 -27.58 25.29 -2.96
N SER A 294 -28.68 24.92 -2.32
CA SER A 294 -28.64 24.23 -1.03
C SER A 294 -27.99 22.85 -1.17
N GLU A 295 -27.50 22.30 -0.07
CA GLU A 295 -26.88 20.95 -0.08
C GLU A 295 -27.86 19.85 -0.51
N ASP A 296 -29.16 19.99 -0.19
CA ASP A 296 -30.20 19.06 -0.64
C ASP A 296 -30.43 19.18 -2.16
N GLU A 297 -30.46 20.39 -2.72
CA GLU A 297 -30.55 20.59 -4.17
C GLU A 297 -29.33 20.03 -4.90
N LYS A 298 -28.11 20.32 -4.41
CA LYS A 298 -26.87 19.73 -4.93
C LYS A 298 -26.91 18.21 -4.90
N ARG A 299 -27.38 17.64 -3.78
CA ARG A 299 -27.49 16.19 -3.62
C ARG A 299 -28.47 15.58 -4.63
N LEU A 300 -29.62 16.22 -4.85
CA LEU A 300 -30.59 15.77 -5.84
C LEU A 300 -30.02 15.81 -7.26
N VAL A 301 -29.33 16.89 -7.64
CA VAL A 301 -28.66 17.02 -8.95
C VAL A 301 -27.61 15.93 -9.15
N LEU A 302 -26.77 15.67 -8.13
CA LEU A 302 -25.66 14.73 -8.25
C LEU A 302 -26.09 13.27 -8.21
N TYR A 303 -27.04 12.92 -7.37
CA TYR A 303 -27.43 11.51 -7.10
C TYR A 303 -28.82 11.13 -7.59
N GLY A 304 -29.63 12.10 -8.00
CA GLY A 304 -31.00 11.86 -8.44
C GLY A 304 -31.97 11.49 -7.32
N ASN A 305 -33.14 11.04 -7.71
CA ASN A 305 -34.16 10.48 -6.81
C ASN A 305 -34.86 9.28 -7.46
N VAL A 306 -35.81 8.66 -6.72
CA VAL A 306 -36.55 7.48 -7.22
C VAL A 306 -37.72 7.81 -8.16
N LYS A 307 -38.08 9.10 -8.32
CA LYS A 307 -39.20 9.52 -9.15
C LYS A 307 -38.83 9.53 -10.63
N GLU A 308 -39.81 9.19 -11.48
CA GLU A 308 -39.65 9.32 -12.92
C GLU A 308 -39.82 10.77 -13.37
N VAL A 309 -39.01 11.17 -14.33
CA VAL A 309 -38.99 12.51 -14.91
C VAL A 309 -39.52 12.45 -16.31
N GLU A 310 -40.46 13.33 -16.58
CA GLU A 310 -41.01 13.52 -17.91
C GLU A 310 -40.23 14.60 -18.64
N PHE A 311 -39.72 14.29 -19.85
CA PHE A 311 -39.06 15.28 -20.68
C PHE A 311 -39.21 14.99 -22.18
N PHE A 312 -39.00 16.00 -22.99
CA PHE A 312 -39.11 15.90 -24.44
C PHE A 312 -37.74 15.75 -25.09
N TRP A 313 -37.57 14.69 -25.88
CA TRP A 313 -36.42 14.50 -26.71
C TRP A 313 -36.82 14.36 -28.18
N LYS A 314 -36.34 15.28 -29.02
CA LYS A 314 -36.80 15.47 -30.39
C LYS A 314 -38.31 15.70 -30.41
N LYS A 315 -39.14 14.83 -30.97
CA LYS A 315 -40.61 14.95 -30.96
C LYS A 315 -41.30 13.97 -29.98
N ASN A 316 -40.52 13.20 -29.24
CA ASN A 316 -41.07 12.15 -28.37
C ASN A 316 -41.06 12.59 -26.91
N LYS A 317 -42.17 12.33 -26.23
CA LYS A 317 -42.31 12.43 -24.78
C LYS A 317 -41.69 11.18 -24.15
N LEU A 318 -40.75 11.35 -23.24
CA LEU A 318 -40.07 10.27 -22.54
C LEU A 318 -40.33 10.38 -21.04
N LEU A 319 -40.52 9.22 -20.40
CA LEU A 319 -40.62 9.07 -18.96
C LEU A 319 -39.44 8.19 -18.50
N ARG A 320 -38.54 8.72 -17.70
CA ARG A 320 -37.32 8.05 -17.28
C ARG A 320 -36.92 8.44 -15.88
N LYS A 321 -36.28 7.52 -15.16
CA LYS A 321 -35.70 7.77 -13.83
C LYS A 321 -34.37 8.48 -13.98
N PHE A 322 -34.21 9.63 -13.33
CA PHE A 322 -32.94 10.36 -13.30
C PHE A 322 -32.06 9.81 -12.17
N GLU A 323 -31.01 9.11 -12.53
CA GLU A 323 -30.11 8.43 -11.59
C GLU A 323 -28.96 9.31 -11.09
N GLY A 324 -29.04 10.62 -11.34
CA GLY A 324 -28.05 11.62 -10.94
C GLY A 324 -26.98 11.91 -11.98
N ALA A 325 -26.52 13.16 -11.98
CA ALA A 325 -25.50 13.64 -12.91
C ALA A 325 -24.18 12.84 -12.81
N LEU A 326 -23.78 12.40 -11.61
CA LEU A 326 -22.57 11.62 -11.42
C LEU A 326 -22.61 10.25 -12.08
N LYS A 327 -23.75 9.53 -11.95
CA LYS A 327 -23.88 8.21 -12.58
C LYS A 327 -23.89 8.31 -14.08
N ILE A 328 -24.58 9.31 -14.63
CA ILE A 328 -24.60 9.59 -16.06
C ILE A 328 -23.20 9.95 -16.56
N THR A 329 -22.53 10.88 -15.90
CA THR A 329 -21.15 11.30 -16.21
C THR A 329 -20.19 10.11 -16.19
N HIS A 330 -20.25 9.27 -15.16
CA HIS A 330 -19.42 8.07 -15.07
C HIS A 330 -19.69 7.09 -16.23
N GLY A 331 -20.95 6.93 -16.63
CA GLY A 331 -21.31 6.10 -17.79
C GLY A 331 -20.73 6.65 -19.09
N LEU A 332 -20.84 7.96 -19.31
CA LEU A 332 -20.34 8.63 -20.51
C LEU A 332 -18.80 8.59 -20.59
N LEU A 333 -18.11 8.79 -19.49
CA LEU A 333 -16.66 8.80 -19.44
C LEU A 333 -16.01 7.46 -19.76
N LYS A 334 -16.70 6.33 -19.58
CA LYS A 334 -16.15 5.01 -19.91
C LYS A 334 -15.77 4.86 -21.38
N ASP A 335 -16.43 5.60 -22.25
CA ASP A 335 -16.22 5.59 -23.69
C ASP A 335 -15.27 6.70 -24.19
N TYR A 336 -14.77 7.56 -23.28
CA TYR A 336 -13.91 8.71 -23.60
C TYR A 336 -12.43 8.41 -23.34
N LYS A 337 -11.55 8.88 -24.26
CA LYS A 337 -10.09 8.68 -24.18
C LYS A 337 -9.43 9.43 -23.01
N ASP A 338 -10.06 10.50 -22.51
CA ASP A 338 -9.53 11.38 -21.46
C ASP A 338 -10.18 11.14 -20.10
N PHE A 339 -10.60 9.88 -19.85
CA PHE A 339 -11.23 9.46 -18.58
C PHE A 339 -10.42 9.85 -17.35
N ASP A 340 -9.09 9.72 -17.42
CA ASP A 340 -8.18 9.97 -16.30
C ASP A 340 -8.16 11.43 -15.85
N GLU A 341 -8.47 12.39 -16.75
CA GLU A 341 -8.47 13.82 -16.45
C GLU A 341 -9.54 14.20 -15.40
N TYR A 342 -10.68 13.49 -15.40
CA TYR A 342 -11.82 13.75 -14.51
C TYR A 342 -11.82 12.89 -13.25
N MET A 343 -10.82 12.04 -13.11
CA MET A 343 -10.69 11.17 -11.95
C MET A 343 -9.70 11.75 -10.92
N SER A 344 -9.93 11.42 -9.68
CA SER A 344 -8.95 11.62 -8.60
C SER A 344 -8.69 10.30 -7.87
N GLU A 345 -7.45 10.14 -7.43
CA GLU A 345 -7.07 9.04 -6.56
C GLU A 345 -7.54 9.34 -5.13
N LYS A 346 -8.35 8.45 -4.57
CA LYS A 346 -8.76 8.49 -3.16
C LYS A 346 -8.23 7.26 -2.44
N VAL A 347 -7.78 7.46 -1.22
CA VAL A 347 -7.40 6.34 -0.34
C VAL A 347 -8.59 5.38 -0.21
N CYS A 348 -8.32 4.08 -0.28
CA CYS A 348 -9.37 3.06 -0.12
C CYS A 348 -9.84 3.03 1.34
N ASP A 349 -11.13 3.26 1.55
CA ASP A 349 -11.74 3.31 2.89
C ASP A 349 -11.63 1.98 3.66
N ASP A 350 -11.70 0.83 2.96
CA ASP A 350 -11.69 -0.49 3.59
C ASP A 350 -10.32 -0.89 4.15
N CYS A 351 -9.25 -0.52 3.46
CA CYS A 351 -7.89 -0.86 3.89
C CYS A 351 -7.07 0.34 4.37
N GLY A 352 -7.63 1.55 4.38
CA GLY A 352 -6.92 2.76 4.81
C GLY A 352 -5.64 3.06 4.00
N GLY A 353 -5.56 2.57 2.74
CA GLY A 353 -4.35 2.71 1.93
C GLY A 353 -3.35 1.54 2.03
N HIS A 354 -3.51 0.64 3.02
CA HIS A 354 -2.55 -0.44 3.29
C HIS A 354 -2.64 -1.64 2.34
N ARG A 355 -3.56 -1.64 1.37
CA ARG A 355 -3.65 -2.60 0.26
C ARG A 355 -4.07 -4.02 0.63
N LEU A 356 -4.12 -4.37 1.91
CA LEU A 356 -4.40 -5.72 2.43
C LEU A 356 -5.83 -5.84 2.96
N LYS A 357 -6.29 -7.08 3.09
CA LYS A 357 -7.56 -7.43 3.76
C LYS A 357 -7.51 -7.02 5.23
N PRO A 358 -8.67 -6.66 5.84
CA PRO A 358 -8.75 -6.31 7.27
C PRO A 358 -8.21 -7.41 8.20
N GLN A 359 -8.40 -8.70 7.84
CA GLN A 359 -7.89 -9.84 8.60
C GLN A 359 -6.36 -9.85 8.66
N SER A 360 -5.69 -9.56 7.54
CA SER A 360 -4.23 -9.48 7.47
C SER A 360 -3.68 -8.26 8.21
N LEU A 361 -4.37 -7.13 8.13
CA LEU A 361 -4.00 -5.90 8.84
C LEU A 361 -4.16 -6.01 10.36
N ALA A 362 -5.05 -6.90 10.82
CA ALA A 362 -5.28 -7.15 12.24
C ALA A 362 -4.22 -8.07 12.88
N VAL A 363 -3.29 -8.64 12.10
CA VAL A 363 -2.17 -9.41 12.66
C VAL A 363 -1.11 -8.47 13.20
N LYS A 364 -0.60 -8.74 14.40
CA LYS A 364 0.38 -7.89 15.08
C LYS A 364 1.67 -8.62 15.42
N VAL A 365 2.78 -7.91 15.25
CA VAL A 365 4.12 -8.28 15.73
C VAL A 365 4.58 -7.15 16.64
N ALA A 366 4.96 -7.45 17.87
CA ALA A 366 5.28 -6.44 18.91
C ALA A 366 4.20 -5.34 19.03
N GLY A 367 2.93 -5.74 19.01
CA GLY A 367 1.79 -4.84 19.11
C GLY A 367 1.48 -4.01 17.85
N ARG A 368 2.28 -4.13 16.76
CA ARG A 368 2.13 -3.35 15.53
C ARG A 368 1.59 -4.20 14.38
N GLY A 369 0.61 -3.67 13.65
CA GLY A 369 0.14 -4.23 12.39
C GLY A 369 1.14 -3.98 11.25
N ILE A 370 1.11 -4.83 10.20
CA ILE A 370 2.01 -4.65 9.05
C ILE A 370 1.80 -3.30 8.35
N GLY A 371 0.56 -2.79 8.29
CA GLY A 371 0.25 -1.46 7.76
C GLY A 371 0.94 -0.35 8.55
N GLU A 372 0.91 -0.42 9.88
CA GLU A 372 1.56 0.56 10.76
C GLU A 372 3.09 0.58 10.55
N ILE A 373 3.71 -0.59 10.35
CA ILE A 373 5.15 -0.67 10.02
C ILE A 373 5.44 -0.04 8.65
N LEU A 374 4.56 -0.23 7.67
CA LEU A 374 4.73 0.36 6.34
C LEU A 374 4.61 1.89 6.35
N ASP A 375 3.83 2.45 7.28
CA ASP A 375 3.68 3.91 7.44
C ASP A 375 4.84 4.56 8.19
N MET A 376 5.57 3.79 8.99
CA MET A 376 6.76 4.30 9.69
C MET A 376 7.82 4.79 8.72
N SER A 377 8.55 5.84 9.10
CA SER A 377 9.80 6.20 8.43
C SER A 377 10.83 5.06 8.58
N ILE A 378 11.72 4.93 7.60
CA ILE A 378 12.83 3.96 7.65
C ILE A 378 13.66 4.12 8.94
N GLU A 379 13.87 5.36 9.39
CA GLU A 379 14.54 5.66 10.66
C GLU A 379 13.80 5.03 11.85
N ASN A 380 12.48 5.23 11.94
CA ASN A 380 11.67 4.65 13.00
C ASN A 380 11.55 3.12 12.89
N CYS A 381 11.48 2.58 11.66
CA CYS A 381 11.54 1.13 11.45
C CYS A 381 12.86 0.55 11.93
N THR A 382 13.99 1.21 11.64
CA THR A 382 15.31 0.78 12.09
C THR A 382 15.39 0.77 13.61
N ALA A 383 14.93 1.82 14.27
CA ALA A 383 14.86 1.88 15.74
C ALA A 383 13.97 0.77 16.31
N PHE A 384 12.79 0.53 15.71
CA PHE A 384 11.85 -0.49 16.18
C PHE A 384 12.42 -1.91 16.08
N PHE A 385 13.02 -2.29 14.94
CA PHE A 385 13.56 -3.64 14.74
C PHE A 385 14.92 -3.86 15.42
N SER A 386 15.65 -2.81 15.75
CA SER A 386 16.93 -2.89 16.50
C SER A 386 16.74 -3.01 18.02
N ASP A 387 15.58 -2.63 18.53
CA ASP A 387 15.28 -2.71 19.96
C ASP A 387 14.75 -4.11 20.33
N GLU A 388 15.63 -4.95 20.88
CA GLU A 388 15.29 -6.31 21.30
C GLU A 388 14.17 -6.36 22.35
N SER A 389 13.96 -5.29 23.13
CA SER A 389 12.91 -5.23 24.16
C SER A 389 11.51 -5.36 23.56
N ASN A 390 11.30 -4.86 22.33
CA ASN A 390 10.04 -4.97 21.62
C ASN A 390 9.63 -6.44 21.36
N PHE A 391 10.60 -7.36 21.35
CA PHE A 391 10.41 -8.77 21.03
C PHE A 391 10.63 -9.70 22.22
N SER A 392 10.66 -9.15 23.45
CA SER A 392 10.88 -9.91 24.68
C SER A 392 9.80 -10.97 24.95
N TYR A 393 8.59 -10.77 24.43
CA TYR A 393 7.44 -11.68 24.58
C TYR A 393 7.55 -12.97 23.73
N LEU A 394 8.47 -13.03 22.75
CA LEU A 394 8.62 -14.18 21.87
C LEU A 394 9.16 -15.40 22.65
N SER A 395 8.59 -16.57 22.37
CA SER A 395 9.13 -17.85 22.82
C SER A 395 10.53 -18.10 22.26
N GLU A 396 11.29 -19.00 22.85
CA GLU A 396 12.63 -19.38 22.34
C GLU A 396 12.54 -19.95 20.90
N TYR A 397 11.49 -20.71 20.63
CA TYR A 397 11.20 -21.21 19.28
C TYR A 397 10.93 -20.08 18.27
N ASP A 398 10.07 -19.13 18.61
CA ASP A 398 9.75 -17.99 17.73
C ASP A 398 10.96 -17.10 17.51
N ARG A 399 11.81 -16.90 18.54
CA ARG A 399 13.07 -16.16 18.41
C ARG A 399 14.03 -16.83 17.43
N THR A 400 14.12 -18.16 17.45
CA THR A 400 14.96 -18.92 16.52
C THR A 400 14.49 -18.72 15.07
N ILE A 401 13.19 -18.71 14.84
CA ILE A 401 12.60 -18.46 13.50
C ILE A 401 12.79 -16.99 13.08
N ALA A 402 12.56 -16.05 13.99
CA ALA A 402 12.60 -14.62 13.69
C ALA A 402 14.01 -14.07 13.48
N LYS A 403 15.03 -14.61 14.16
CA LYS A 403 16.41 -14.12 14.14
C LYS A 403 16.99 -13.90 12.74
N PRO A 404 16.94 -14.88 11.80
CA PRO A 404 17.43 -14.66 10.44
C PRO A 404 16.62 -13.61 9.68
N ILE A 405 15.30 -13.53 9.93
CA ILE A 405 14.42 -12.55 9.28
C ILE A 405 14.74 -11.15 9.79
N PHE A 406 14.91 -10.96 11.09
CA PHE A 406 15.31 -9.67 11.67
C PHE A 406 16.65 -9.19 11.15
N LYS A 407 17.62 -10.09 10.99
CA LYS A 407 18.92 -9.77 10.41
C LYS A 407 18.76 -9.15 9.02
N GLU A 408 18.02 -9.80 8.14
CA GLU A 408 17.79 -9.35 6.77
C GLU A 408 17.01 -8.01 6.70
N ILE A 409 16.01 -7.83 7.56
CA ILE A 409 15.26 -6.57 7.66
C ILE A 409 16.18 -5.45 8.13
N ASN A 410 16.92 -5.66 9.23
CA ASN A 410 17.79 -4.65 9.81
C ASN A 410 18.92 -4.25 8.87
N GLU A 411 19.57 -5.19 8.18
CA GLU A 411 20.62 -4.88 7.22
C GLU A 411 20.09 -3.98 6.10
N ARG A 412 18.92 -4.29 5.53
CA ARG A 412 18.33 -3.50 4.45
C ARG A 412 17.85 -2.11 4.91
N LEU A 413 17.25 -2.04 6.11
CA LEU A 413 16.84 -0.77 6.70
C LEU A 413 18.05 0.12 6.98
N PHE A 414 19.13 -0.45 7.51
CA PHE A 414 20.37 0.26 7.78
C PHE A 414 20.97 0.85 6.49
N PHE A 415 21.02 0.08 5.40
CA PHE A 415 21.52 0.59 4.12
C PHE A 415 20.66 1.74 3.57
N LEU A 416 19.34 1.64 3.69
CA LEU A 416 18.45 2.73 3.29
C LEU A 416 18.65 3.99 4.14
N TYR A 417 18.88 3.82 5.44
CA TYR A 417 19.18 4.91 6.36
C TYR A 417 20.52 5.57 6.02
N ASP A 418 21.56 4.76 5.74
CA ASP A 418 22.91 5.24 5.43
C ASP A 418 22.99 5.98 4.09
N VAL A 419 22.16 5.65 3.11
CA VAL A 419 22.08 6.44 1.86
C VAL A 419 21.21 7.70 2.00
N GLY A 420 20.80 8.07 3.23
CA GLY A 420 20.05 9.29 3.51
C GLY A 420 18.55 9.21 3.21
N LEU A 421 17.95 8.02 3.18
CA LEU A 421 16.52 7.79 2.93
C LEU A 421 15.71 7.53 4.21
N GLY A 422 16.25 7.83 5.39
CA GLY A 422 15.62 7.60 6.68
C GLY A 422 14.21 8.20 6.84
N TYR A 423 13.93 9.28 6.12
CA TYR A 423 12.63 9.96 6.16
C TYR A 423 11.53 9.28 5.32
N LEU A 424 11.85 8.39 4.39
CA LEU A 424 10.86 7.68 3.58
C LEU A 424 10.15 6.62 4.39
N SER A 425 8.87 6.35 4.06
CA SER A 425 8.16 5.19 4.59
C SER A 425 8.27 3.99 3.63
N LEU A 426 8.21 2.77 4.18
CA LEU A 426 8.25 1.54 3.38
C LEU A 426 7.02 1.39 2.47
N GLY A 427 5.87 1.92 2.90
CA GLY A 427 4.61 1.89 2.15
C GLY A 427 4.53 2.91 1.02
N ARG A 428 5.48 3.86 0.93
CA ARG A 428 5.45 4.92 -0.09
C ARG A 428 5.43 4.36 -1.50
N ASP A 429 4.50 4.85 -2.30
CA ASP A 429 4.31 4.44 -3.70
C ASP A 429 5.53 4.84 -4.55
N ALA A 430 6.05 3.90 -5.33
CA ALA A 430 7.22 4.11 -6.18
C ALA A 430 7.04 5.22 -7.24
N ARG A 431 5.80 5.51 -7.65
CA ARG A 431 5.47 6.59 -8.59
C ARG A 431 5.72 7.99 -8.00
N THR A 432 5.72 8.09 -6.67
CA THR A 432 5.90 9.37 -5.96
C THR A 432 7.35 9.65 -5.56
N ILE A 433 8.26 8.72 -5.88
CA ILE A 433 9.67 8.79 -5.54
C ILE A 433 10.40 9.61 -6.61
N SER A 434 11.25 10.55 -6.19
CA SER A 434 12.12 11.30 -7.11
C SER A 434 13.20 10.41 -7.74
N GLY A 435 13.78 10.84 -8.88
CA GLY A 435 14.84 10.08 -9.55
C GLY A 435 16.04 9.77 -8.65
N GLY A 436 16.52 10.74 -7.89
CA GLY A 436 17.61 10.55 -6.95
C GLY A 436 17.27 9.62 -5.77
N GLU A 437 16.04 9.67 -5.24
CA GLU A 437 15.57 8.71 -4.23
C GLU A 437 15.52 7.29 -4.80
N ALA A 438 14.98 7.11 -6.01
CA ALA A 438 14.91 5.82 -6.68
C ALA A 438 16.29 5.21 -6.93
N GLN A 439 17.25 6.04 -7.32
CA GLN A 439 18.65 5.62 -7.52
C GLN A 439 19.27 5.14 -6.20
N ARG A 440 19.10 5.90 -5.10
CA ARG A 440 19.60 5.51 -3.78
C ARG A 440 18.94 4.25 -3.24
N ILE A 441 17.63 4.05 -3.47
CA ILE A 441 16.95 2.79 -3.13
C ILE A 441 17.59 1.62 -3.86
N ARG A 442 17.95 1.78 -5.14
CA ARG A 442 18.64 0.74 -5.91
C ARG A 442 20.05 0.48 -5.37
N ILE A 443 20.81 1.53 -5.04
CA ILE A 443 22.14 1.39 -4.41
C ILE A 443 22.00 0.59 -3.11
N ALA A 444 21.11 0.98 -2.20
CA ALA A 444 20.89 0.29 -0.94
C ALA A 444 20.48 -1.18 -1.14
N SER A 445 19.60 -1.45 -2.09
CA SER A 445 19.15 -2.82 -2.43
C SER A 445 20.30 -3.69 -2.97
N GLN A 446 21.18 -3.13 -3.79
CA GLN A 446 22.35 -3.86 -4.33
C GLN A 446 23.42 -4.12 -3.26
N ILE A 447 23.64 -3.17 -2.35
CA ILE A 447 24.58 -3.34 -1.22
C ILE A 447 24.10 -4.46 -0.30
N GLY A 448 22.79 -4.52 -0.05
CA GLY A 448 22.13 -5.57 0.73
C GLY A 448 22.27 -6.98 0.12
N SER A 449 22.59 -7.09 -1.18
CA SER A 449 22.77 -8.40 -1.82
C SER A 449 24.05 -9.14 -1.38
N GLY A 450 24.97 -8.48 -0.66
CA GLY A 450 26.20 -9.09 -0.14
C GLY A 450 27.21 -9.54 -1.21
N LEU A 451 27.06 -9.08 -2.45
CA LEU A 451 27.94 -9.46 -3.56
C LEU A 451 29.36 -8.92 -3.37
N SER A 452 30.35 -9.73 -3.72
CA SER A 452 31.79 -9.38 -3.74
C SER A 452 32.38 -9.69 -5.10
N GLY A 453 33.48 -8.96 -5.47
CA GLY A 453 34.14 -9.13 -6.77
C GLY A 453 33.33 -8.57 -7.96
N VAL A 454 32.42 -7.63 -7.71
CA VAL A 454 31.55 -7.00 -8.70
C VAL A 454 32.03 -5.57 -8.97
N MET A 455 31.81 -5.09 -10.19
CA MET A 455 32.02 -3.70 -10.57
C MET A 455 30.66 -2.95 -10.52
N TYR A 456 30.54 -1.98 -9.64
CA TYR A 456 29.39 -1.07 -9.59
C TYR A 456 29.70 0.18 -10.40
N VAL A 457 28.84 0.53 -11.35
CA VAL A 457 28.92 1.76 -12.15
C VAL A 457 27.73 2.63 -11.79
N LEU A 458 28.00 3.81 -11.24
CA LEU A 458 26.98 4.75 -10.77
C LEU A 458 27.08 6.06 -11.57
N ASP A 459 25.94 6.55 -12.03
CA ASP A 459 25.84 7.81 -12.75
C ASP A 459 25.20 8.88 -11.85
N GLU A 460 25.97 9.91 -11.49
CA GLU A 460 25.60 11.06 -10.64
C GLU A 460 24.81 10.67 -9.35
N PRO A 461 25.32 9.75 -8.51
CA PRO A 461 24.55 9.29 -7.34
C PRO A 461 24.35 10.37 -6.27
N SER A 462 25.09 11.48 -6.29
CA SER A 462 24.95 12.61 -5.37
C SER A 462 23.85 13.59 -5.75
N ILE A 463 23.20 13.41 -6.92
CA ILE A 463 22.24 14.39 -7.44
C ILE A 463 21.09 14.67 -6.48
N GLY A 464 20.82 15.94 -6.22
CA GLY A 464 19.74 16.38 -5.34
C GLY A 464 19.96 16.11 -3.85
N LEU A 465 21.19 15.68 -3.47
CA LEU A 465 21.57 15.53 -2.08
C LEU A 465 21.96 16.87 -1.46
N HIS A 466 21.71 16.97 -0.16
CA HIS A 466 22.36 17.95 0.70
C HIS A 466 23.78 17.47 1.04
N GLU A 467 24.72 18.37 1.24
CA GLU A 467 26.13 18.03 1.53
C GLU A 467 26.27 16.98 2.66
N ARG A 468 25.48 17.07 3.73
CA ARG A 468 25.43 16.10 4.81
C ARG A 468 25.07 14.68 4.33
N ASP A 469 24.17 14.57 3.37
CA ASP A 469 23.69 13.28 2.86
C ASP A 469 24.67 12.73 1.81
N THR A 470 25.40 13.59 1.09
CA THR A 470 26.52 13.21 0.20
C THR A 470 27.62 12.48 0.97
N LEU A 471 27.99 12.97 2.17
CA LEU A 471 28.98 12.30 3.02
C LEU A 471 28.55 10.89 3.46
N LYS A 472 27.26 10.69 3.75
CA LYS A 472 26.72 9.36 4.06
C LYS A 472 26.80 8.43 2.85
N LEU A 473 26.45 8.94 1.65
CA LEU A 473 26.55 8.19 0.40
C LEU A 473 28.00 7.75 0.14
N ILE A 474 28.98 8.65 0.26
CA ILE A 474 30.41 8.35 0.08
C ILE A 474 30.84 7.23 1.03
N LYS A 475 30.47 7.32 2.33
CA LYS A 475 30.75 6.25 3.29
C LYS A 475 30.17 4.91 2.86
N THR A 476 28.95 4.93 2.30
CA THR A 476 28.29 3.73 1.80
C THR A 476 29.02 3.12 0.60
N LEU A 477 29.50 3.96 -0.33
CA LEU A 477 30.32 3.52 -1.48
C LEU A 477 31.67 2.95 -1.02
N ARG A 478 32.31 3.55 -0.02
CA ARG A 478 33.54 3.00 0.61
C ARG A 478 33.28 1.64 1.28
N ASN A 479 32.16 1.45 1.93
CA ASN A 479 31.77 0.15 2.49
C ASN A 479 31.57 -0.92 1.40
N LEU A 480 31.04 -0.54 0.21
CA LEU A 480 30.97 -1.42 -0.95
C LEU A 480 32.35 -1.86 -1.43
N GLN A 481 33.27 -0.89 -1.57
CA GLN A 481 34.65 -1.13 -1.97
C GLN A 481 35.36 -2.04 -0.97
N ALA A 482 35.20 -1.81 0.33
CA ALA A 482 35.79 -2.62 1.40
C ALA A 482 35.38 -4.10 1.38
N LYS A 483 34.22 -4.41 0.78
CA LYS A 483 33.75 -5.79 0.54
C LYS A 483 34.40 -6.47 -0.68
N GLY A 484 35.46 -5.87 -1.28
CA GLY A 484 36.15 -6.41 -2.43
C GLY A 484 35.50 -6.11 -3.78
N ASN A 485 34.72 -5.05 -3.87
CA ASN A 485 34.10 -4.60 -5.11
C ASN A 485 34.86 -3.43 -5.74
N SER A 486 34.72 -3.25 -7.05
CA SER A 486 35.14 -2.04 -7.74
C SER A 486 33.97 -1.08 -7.83
N VAL A 487 34.19 0.21 -7.54
CA VAL A 487 33.16 1.23 -7.61
C VAL A 487 33.61 2.33 -8.57
N ILE A 488 32.88 2.49 -9.67
CA ILE A 488 33.12 3.54 -10.68
C ILE A 488 31.96 4.52 -10.57
N VAL A 489 32.26 5.79 -10.35
CA VAL A 489 31.28 6.85 -10.17
C VAL A 489 31.49 7.93 -11.21
N VAL A 490 30.47 8.24 -11.98
CA VAL A 490 30.44 9.45 -12.82
C VAL A 490 29.91 10.58 -11.94
N GLU A 491 30.75 11.58 -11.65
CA GLU A 491 30.40 12.64 -10.70
C GLU A 491 31.01 14.00 -11.04
N HIS A 492 30.36 15.01 -10.55
CA HIS A 492 30.81 16.42 -10.60
C HIS A 492 30.78 17.09 -9.23
N ASP A 493 30.36 16.35 -8.19
CA ASP A 493 30.39 16.84 -6.81
C ASP A 493 31.81 16.88 -6.25
N LYS A 494 32.23 18.04 -5.73
CA LYS A 494 33.56 18.28 -5.22
C LYS A 494 33.98 17.26 -4.14
N LYS A 495 33.09 16.98 -3.18
CA LYS A 495 33.40 16.06 -2.07
C LYS A 495 33.60 14.64 -2.55
N THR A 496 32.80 14.20 -3.50
CA THR A 496 32.92 12.86 -4.08
C THR A 496 34.25 12.70 -4.85
N ILE A 497 34.66 13.75 -5.59
CA ILE A 497 35.93 13.75 -6.31
C ILE A 497 37.12 13.75 -5.32
N GLU A 498 37.09 14.58 -4.28
CA GLU A 498 38.13 14.66 -3.24
C GLU A 498 38.31 13.35 -2.49
N GLU A 499 37.28 12.54 -2.34
CA GLU A 499 37.27 11.25 -1.64
C GLU A 499 37.58 10.05 -2.55
N ALA A 500 37.78 10.25 -3.85
CA ALA A 500 38.10 9.15 -4.78
C ALA A 500 39.55 8.66 -4.60
N ASP A 501 39.81 7.39 -4.91
CA ASP A 501 41.19 6.84 -4.94
C ASP A 501 41.87 7.20 -6.24
N TYR A 502 41.12 7.25 -7.35
CA TYR A 502 41.60 7.51 -8.69
C TYR A 502 40.57 8.31 -9.48
N VAL A 503 41.03 9.31 -10.22
CA VAL A 503 40.16 10.19 -11.02
C VAL A 503 40.59 10.13 -12.49
N VAL A 504 39.60 10.00 -13.37
CA VAL A 504 39.75 10.17 -14.81
C VAL A 504 38.94 11.40 -15.20
N ASP A 505 39.61 12.47 -15.61
CA ASP A 505 38.98 13.72 -16.05
C ASP A 505 38.91 13.75 -17.57
N ILE A 506 37.66 13.99 -18.07
CA ILE A 506 37.33 13.93 -19.50
C ILE A 506 37.02 15.36 -20.00
N GLY A 507 37.71 15.76 -21.05
CA GLY A 507 37.58 17.11 -21.60
C GLY A 507 38.18 17.23 -23.00
N PRO A 508 38.82 18.38 -23.33
CA PRO A 508 38.85 19.65 -22.54
C PRO A 508 37.55 20.45 -22.59
N GLY A 509 36.64 20.19 -23.54
CA GLY A 509 35.36 20.89 -23.71
C GLY A 509 34.21 19.92 -23.84
N ALA A 510 33.06 20.40 -24.36
CA ALA A 510 31.84 19.62 -24.56
C ALA A 510 31.58 19.30 -26.04
N GLY A 511 30.80 18.23 -26.31
CA GLY A 511 30.43 17.81 -27.67
C GLY A 511 31.69 17.41 -28.48
N LYS A 512 31.82 17.97 -29.69
CA LYS A 512 32.96 17.67 -30.58
C LYS A 512 34.35 18.07 -30.02
N PHE A 513 34.40 18.87 -29.00
CA PHE A 513 35.64 19.31 -28.32
C PHE A 513 35.91 18.53 -27.02
N GLY A 514 35.11 17.56 -26.71
CA GLY A 514 35.24 16.68 -25.56
C GLY A 514 35.70 15.27 -25.95
N GLY A 515 35.57 14.34 -25.04
CA GLY A 515 35.83 12.92 -25.26
C GLY A 515 37.30 12.50 -25.16
N GLN A 516 38.18 13.40 -24.69
CA GLN A 516 39.58 13.09 -24.47
C GLN A 516 39.87 12.99 -22.98
N ILE A 517 40.77 12.11 -22.58
CA ILE A 517 41.27 12.04 -21.21
C ILE A 517 42.29 13.19 -21.05
N VAL A 518 41.96 14.17 -20.19
CA VAL A 518 42.80 15.32 -19.89
C VAL A 518 43.63 15.08 -18.62
N PHE A 519 43.19 14.18 -17.75
CA PHE A 519 43.93 13.73 -16.58
C PHE A 519 43.53 12.30 -16.21
N ALA A 520 44.46 11.51 -15.71
CA ALA A 520 44.22 10.21 -15.11
C ALA A 520 45.29 9.97 -14.01
N GLY A 521 44.83 9.79 -12.76
CA GLY A 521 45.71 9.62 -11.61
C GLY A 521 45.02 9.74 -10.26
N ASP A 522 45.78 9.78 -9.18
CA ASP A 522 45.25 10.02 -7.84
C ASP A 522 44.77 11.48 -7.66
N VAL A 523 43.92 11.71 -6.65
CA VAL A 523 43.32 13.03 -6.37
C VAL A 523 44.38 14.08 -6.05
N LYS A 524 45.46 13.72 -5.33
CA LYS A 524 46.52 14.67 -4.97
C LYS A 524 47.25 15.18 -6.22
N SER A 525 47.51 14.31 -7.18
CA SER A 525 48.07 14.66 -8.47
C SER A 525 47.12 15.49 -9.33
N LEU A 526 45.80 15.21 -9.27
CA LEU A 526 44.78 16.04 -9.92
C LEU A 526 44.81 17.47 -9.41
N LEU A 527 44.79 17.67 -8.09
CA LEU A 527 44.79 18.99 -7.46
C LEU A 527 46.05 19.81 -7.77
N GLY A 528 47.15 19.15 -8.07
CA GLY A 528 48.39 19.78 -8.55
C GLY A 528 48.44 20.04 -10.07
N SER A 529 47.39 19.66 -10.82
CA SER A 529 47.32 19.82 -12.27
C SER A 529 46.71 21.15 -12.70
N SER A 530 46.85 21.48 -13.99
CA SER A 530 46.24 22.68 -14.59
C SER A 530 44.92 22.39 -15.29
N THR A 531 44.24 21.30 -14.96
CA THR A 531 42.93 20.98 -15.55
C THR A 531 41.84 21.94 -15.05
N GLN A 532 40.78 22.15 -15.85
CA GLN A 532 39.67 22.99 -15.43
C GLN A 532 39.07 22.50 -14.12
N THR A 533 38.94 21.20 -13.96
CA THR A 533 38.42 20.55 -12.74
C THR A 533 39.27 20.92 -11.53
N ALA A 534 40.58 20.81 -11.62
CA ALA A 534 41.51 21.14 -10.53
C ALA A 534 41.44 22.64 -10.16
N LEU A 535 41.42 23.53 -11.14
CA LEU A 535 41.36 24.98 -10.92
C LEU A 535 40.11 25.39 -10.15
N TYR A 536 38.95 24.81 -10.46
CA TYR A 536 37.69 25.08 -9.75
C TYR A 536 37.67 24.44 -8.36
N ILE A 537 38.16 23.22 -8.20
CA ILE A 537 38.22 22.55 -6.89
C ILE A 537 39.12 23.31 -5.93
N ASN A 538 40.28 23.75 -6.40
CA ASN A 538 41.26 24.53 -5.61
C ASN A 538 40.79 25.96 -5.31
N GLY A 539 39.73 26.46 -5.99
CA GLY A 539 39.30 27.86 -5.87
C GLY A 539 40.21 28.88 -6.59
N GLU A 540 41.13 28.40 -7.46
CA GLU A 540 41.96 29.27 -8.29
C GLU A 540 41.16 29.94 -9.42
N LYS A 541 40.05 29.30 -9.77
CA LYS A 541 39.08 29.81 -10.74
C LYS A 541 37.71 29.84 -10.14
N GLU A 542 37.06 30.99 -10.16
CA GLU A 542 35.71 31.22 -9.69
C GLU A 542 34.82 31.82 -10.80
N ILE A 543 33.53 31.59 -10.70
CA ILE A 543 32.54 32.25 -11.56
C ILE A 543 32.22 33.61 -10.96
N ASP A 544 32.56 34.70 -11.69
CA ASP A 544 32.21 36.07 -11.26
C ASP A 544 30.70 36.31 -11.44
N TYR A 545 30.03 36.76 -10.40
CA TYR A 545 28.61 37.08 -10.43
C TYR A 545 28.30 38.28 -9.54
N GLN A 546 27.37 39.13 -10.02
CA GLN A 546 26.90 40.26 -9.23
C GLN A 546 26.01 39.81 -8.09
N LYS A 547 26.42 40.08 -6.86
CA LYS A 547 25.63 39.89 -5.65
C LYS A 547 24.77 41.15 -5.38
N ASN A 548 23.59 40.96 -4.80
CA ASN A 548 22.72 41.97 -4.21
C ASN A 548 21.87 42.81 -5.18
N ARG A 549 20.79 42.21 -5.69
CA ARG A 549 19.64 42.99 -6.14
C ARG A 549 18.69 43.22 -4.95
N LYS A 550 18.37 44.50 -4.66
CA LYS A 550 17.29 44.86 -3.73
C LYS A 550 15.96 44.66 -4.46
N SER A 551 14.98 44.05 -3.82
CA SER A 551 13.62 43.93 -4.35
C SER A 551 12.68 44.77 -3.51
N ASP A 552 11.85 45.58 -4.20
CA ASP A 552 10.79 46.36 -3.58
C ASP A 552 9.44 45.64 -3.59
N THR A 553 9.36 44.48 -4.27
CA THR A 553 8.15 43.67 -4.43
C THR A 553 8.36 42.24 -3.92
N TRP A 554 7.37 41.72 -3.22
CA TRP A 554 7.45 40.42 -2.53
C TRP A 554 6.24 39.56 -2.85
N LEU A 555 6.45 38.27 -3.00
CA LEU A 555 5.42 37.24 -2.89
C LEU A 555 5.37 36.81 -1.43
N GLU A 556 4.23 36.93 -0.81
CA GLU A 556 4.01 36.48 0.57
C GLU A 556 3.06 35.31 0.59
N ILE A 557 3.41 34.30 1.32
CA ILE A 557 2.56 33.13 1.60
C ILE A 557 2.44 32.96 3.10
N SER A 558 1.26 32.62 3.58
CA SER A 558 0.99 32.43 4.99
C SER A 558 0.14 31.20 5.24
N ASN A 559 0.35 30.60 6.39
CA ASN A 559 -0.44 29.48 6.90
C ASN A 559 -0.49 28.26 5.96
N VAL A 560 0.64 27.91 5.33
CA VAL A 560 0.76 26.76 4.44
C VAL A 560 0.76 25.47 5.25
N ASN A 561 -0.16 24.56 4.91
CA ASN A 561 -0.27 23.23 5.52
C ASN A 561 -0.34 22.17 4.41
N ILE A 562 0.74 21.48 4.17
CA ILE A 562 0.83 20.43 3.13
C ILE A 562 1.94 19.44 3.48
N ASN A 563 1.66 18.16 3.41
CA ASN A 563 2.60 17.07 3.75
C ASN A 563 3.23 17.30 5.14
N ASN A 564 4.55 17.47 5.21
CA ASN A 564 5.30 17.75 6.43
C ASN A 564 5.39 19.25 6.78
N ILE A 565 4.85 20.11 5.95
CA ILE A 565 4.80 21.55 6.21
C ILE A 565 3.54 21.85 7.03
N SER A 566 3.73 22.51 8.17
CA SER A 566 2.64 22.92 9.07
C SER A 566 2.79 24.38 9.42
N ASN A 567 1.74 25.18 9.15
CA ASN A 567 1.62 26.59 9.49
C ASN A 567 2.83 27.46 9.04
N LEU A 568 3.36 27.17 7.84
CA LEU A 568 4.53 27.87 7.31
C LEU A 568 4.11 29.20 6.68
N SER A 569 4.84 30.27 7.02
CA SER A 569 4.74 31.57 6.36
C SER A 569 6.11 31.97 5.83
N ALA A 570 6.15 32.50 4.62
CA ALA A 570 7.40 32.90 3.96
C ALA A 570 7.20 34.07 2.98
N ARG A 571 8.29 34.79 2.72
CA ARG A 571 8.34 35.88 1.77
C ARG A 571 9.43 35.64 0.73
N PHE A 572 9.11 35.85 -0.54
CA PHE A 572 10.04 35.64 -1.65
C PHE A 572 10.19 36.98 -2.42
N PRO A 573 11.42 37.49 -2.54
CA PRO A 573 11.65 38.74 -3.32
C PRO A 573 11.40 38.43 -4.80
N LEU A 574 10.54 39.23 -5.42
CA LEU A 574 10.29 39.13 -6.86
C LEU A 574 11.43 39.74 -7.67
N ARG A 575 11.59 39.31 -8.92
CA ARG A 575 12.67 39.74 -9.84
C ARG A 575 14.08 39.39 -9.35
N ASN A 576 14.21 38.48 -8.42
CA ASN A 576 15.47 37.94 -7.89
C ASN A 576 15.61 36.46 -8.16
N LEU A 577 16.83 35.98 -8.15
CA LEU A 577 17.10 34.53 -8.05
C LEU A 577 16.98 34.14 -6.59
N VAL A 578 16.01 33.29 -6.28
CA VAL A 578 15.74 32.84 -4.91
C VAL A 578 16.08 31.36 -4.80
N GLY A 579 17.02 31.03 -3.94
CA GLY A 579 17.36 29.64 -3.63
C GLY A 579 16.54 29.12 -2.45
N ILE A 580 15.82 27.99 -2.65
CA ILE A 580 15.15 27.26 -1.57
C ILE A 580 15.98 26.02 -1.27
N THR A 581 16.61 25.98 -0.10
CA THR A 581 17.54 24.94 0.30
C THR A 581 17.06 24.18 1.54
N GLY A 582 17.68 23.07 1.85
CA GLY A 582 17.40 22.21 3.00
C GLY A 582 17.67 20.74 2.68
N VAL A 583 17.71 19.91 3.71
CA VAL A 583 17.94 18.46 3.59
C VAL A 583 16.90 17.77 2.71
N SER A 584 17.22 16.57 2.20
CA SER A 584 16.27 15.75 1.45
C SER A 584 15.03 15.47 2.31
N GLY A 585 13.82 15.54 1.71
CA GLY A 585 12.56 15.35 2.45
C GLY A 585 12.10 16.53 3.30
N SER A 586 12.80 17.69 3.32
CA SER A 586 12.40 18.86 4.13
C SER A 586 11.15 19.60 3.67
N GLY A 587 10.55 19.24 2.52
CA GLY A 587 9.34 19.88 2.00
C GLY A 587 9.56 20.94 0.91
N LYS A 588 10.78 21.13 0.40
CA LYS A 588 11.11 22.13 -0.65
C LYS A 588 10.19 22.03 -1.87
N SER A 589 10.04 20.85 -2.43
CA SER A 589 9.16 20.62 -3.59
C SER A 589 7.68 20.79 -3.25
N SER A 590 7.26 20.40 -2.03
CA SER A 590 5.88 20.62 -1.56
C SER A 590 5.55 22.11 -1.49
N LEU A 591 6.48 22.92 -1.00
CA LEU A 591 6.31 24.37 -0.94
C LEU A 591 6.22 25.00 -2.32
N VAL A 592 7.12 24.64 -3.24
CA VAL A 592 7.21 25.31 -4.55
C VAL A 592 6.19 24.76 -5.53
N LEU A 593 6.22 23.44 -5.77
CA LEU A 593 5.45 22.80 -6.85
C LEU A 593 4.01 22.48 -6.46
N GLN A 594 3.75 22.22 -5.17
CA GLN A 594 2.43 21.84 -4.70
C GLN A 594 1.66 22.97 -4.01
N THR A 595 2.33 24.09 -3.66
CA THR A 595 1.69 25.25 -3.04
C THR A 595 1.83 26.50 -3.92
N ILE A 596 3.04 27.04 -4.09
CA ILE A 596 3.24 28.35 -4.77
C ILE A 596 2.77 28.28 -6.22
N LEU A 597 3.18 27.26 -6.97
CA LEU A 597 2.86 27.17 -8.40
C LEU A 597 1.35 27.01 -8.67
N PRO A 598 0.60 26.10 -8.03
CA PRO A 598 -0.84 25.96 -8.26
C PRO A 598 -1.60 27.23 -7.86
N THR A 599 -1.30 27.81 -6.71
CA THR A 599 -1.95 29.03 -6.22
C THR A 599 -1.72 30.20 -7.17
N ALA A 600 -0.48 30.39 -7.63
CA ALA A 600 -0.15 31.45 -8.59
C ALA A 600 -0.88 31.26 -9.93
N LEU A 601 -0.98 30.03 -10.43
CA LEU A 601 -1.72 29.73 -11.66
C LEU A 601 -3.22 30.00 -11.51
N GLU A 602 -3.81 29.67 -10.37
CA GLU A 602 -5.21 29.93 -10.08
C GLU A 602 -5.50 31.45 -10.05
N GLU A 603 -4.73 32.21 -9.31
CA GLU A 603 -4.87 33.68 -9.23
C GLU A 603 -4.67 34.38 -10.59
N LEU A 604 -3.68 33.95 -11.36
CA LEU A 604 -3.45 34.48 -12.72
C LEU A 604 -4.60 34.15 -13.67
N ASN A 605 -5.21 33.00 -13.55
CA ASN A 605 -6.37 32.59 -14.36
C ASN A 605 -7.62 33.39 -13.94
N ARG A 606 -7.83 33.63 -12.66
CA ARG A 606 -8.89 34.52 -12.16
C ARG A 606 -8.72 35.95 -12.72
N ALA A 607 -7.53 36.51 -12.64
CA ALA A 607 -7.22 37.84 -13.18
C ALA A 607 -7.47 37.95 -14.70
N ARG A 608 -7.13 36.91 -15.49
CA ARG A 608 -7.43 36.88 -16.93
C ARG A 608 -8.92 36.88 -17.23
N LYS A 609 -9.73 36.13 -16.45
CA LYS A 609 -11.20 36.12 -16.61
C LYS A 609 -11.83 37.49 -16.35
N VAL A 610 -11.35 38.23 -15.34
CA VAL A 610 -11.84 39.58 -15.02
C VAL A 610 -11.50 40.58 -16.14
N HIS A 611 -10.35 40.45 -16.80
CA HIS A 611 -9.99 41.32 -17.94
C HIS A 611 -10.72 40.94 -19.26
N ALA A 612 -11.18 39.73 -19.41
CA ALA A 612 -11.94 39.30 -20.60
C ALA A 612 -13.42 39.70 -20.56
N VAL A 613 -13.90 40.19 -19.42
CA VAL A 613 -15.30 40.67 -19.23
C VAL A 613 -15.41 42.20 -19.32
N LYS A 614 -14.30 42.89 -19.56
CA LYS A 614 -14.28 44.32 -19.95
C LYS A 614 -14.04 44.45 -21.46
#